data_abe232ed702b044ba1aaf494eb675661
#
_entry.id   abe232ed702b044ba1aaf494eb675661
#
_cell.length_a   1.000
_cell.length_b   1.000
_cell.length_c   1.000
_cell.angle_alpha   90.00
_cell.angle_beta   90.00
_cell.angle_gamma   90.00
#
_symmetry.space_group_name_H-M   'P 1'
#
loop_
_entity.id
_entity.type
_entity.pdbx_description
1 polymer ?
#
loop_
_entity_poly.entity_id
_entity_poly.type
_entity_poly.pdbx_seq_one_letter_code
_entity_poly.pdbx_strand_id
1 'polypeptide(L)'
;MSFIFHPLAVVCFSGAILVYKDELNSLLAPNVVNVNLNKENLSKRISFDEQREIIASELDGYEMVGINIDANPKKCDKIWLIEHNDSQKEWKFIYFDAFSGKIKSEPLAHDEGFFGVLTELHESLFLGKSGHVILTLTAIFTFFICISGFVIYRKFWLTLLRLRVNRLNVFMSDIHKMIGIFSTPILLLICISGFWWKFQMARMPEFKNDFVIDAKIYNKSLSLDELVARSKNDLAGFEPHFISLPFMQGANIRLFGYVKDQNFLHNEYSSILTYDKIAAN
;
A
#
# COMPACT_ATOMS: atom_id res chain seq x y z
N MET A 1 -5.87 -28.26 -15.83
CA MET A 1 -4.77 -27.80 -14.97
C MET A 1 -4.10 -26.52 -15.48
N SER A 2 -3.96 -26.30 -16.76
CA SER A 2 -3.33 -25.11 -17.36
C SER A 2 -3.99 -23.78 -16.96
N PHE A 3 -5.30 -23.72 -16.86
CA PHE A 3 -6.08 -22.50 -16.56
C PHE A 3 -5.79 -21.87 -15.19
N ILE A 4 -5.39 -22.64 -14.20
CA ILE A 4 -5.09 -22.13 -12.85
C ILE A 4 -3.60 -21.78 -12.72
N PHE A 5 -2.76 -22.52 -13.41
CA PHE A 5 -1.32 -22.37 -13.31
C PHE A 5 -0.81 -21.04 -13.85
N HIS A 6 -1.32 -20.56 -14.98
CA HIS A 6 -0.89 -19.31 -15.58
C HIS A 6 -1.24 -18.07 -14.73
N PRO A 7 -2.51 -17.88 -14.29
CA PRO A 7 -2.83 -16.77 -13.40
C PRO A 7 -2.03 -16.78 -12.11
N LEU A 8 -1.85 -17.96 -11.49
CA LEU A 8 -1.07 -18.10 -10.26
C LEU A 8 0.39 -17.70 -10.48
N ALA A 9 1.03 -18.17 -11.55
CA ALA A 9 2.41 -17.83 -11.86
C ALA A 9 2.60 -16.33 -12.11
N VAL A 10 1.68 -15.70 -12.85
CA VAL A 10 1.70 -14.25 -13.11
C VAL A 10 1.57 -13.47 -11.80
N VAL A 11 0.63 -13.84 -10.94
CA VAL A 11 0.42 -13.17 -9.66
C VAL A 11 1.60 -13.36 -8.71
N CYS A 12 2.17 -14.56 -8.63
CA CYS A 12 3.36 -14.80 -7.81
C CYS A 12 4.56 -13.98 -8.30
N PHE A 13 4.78 -13.89 -9.60
CA PHE A 13 5.89 -13.14 -10.17
C PHE A 13 5.72 -11.63 -9.99
N SER A 14 4.55 -11.09 -10.35
CA SER A 14 4.25 -9.67 -10.18
C SER A 14 4.29 -9.26 -8.70
N GLY A 15 3.72 -10.08 -7.81
CA GLY A 15 3.75 -9.84 -6.37
C GLY A 15 5.16 -9.85 -5.79
N ALA A 16 6.03 -10.75 -6.25
CA ALA A 16 7.43 -10.77 -5.81
C ALA A 16 8.18 -9.48 -6.18
N ILE A 17 7.90 -8.89 -7.34
CA ILE A 17 8.48 -7.59 -7.72
C ILE A 17 7.86 -6.46 -6.88
N LEU A 18 6.56 -6.49 -6.66
CA LEU A 18 5.85 -5.46 -5.89
C LEU A 18 6.28 -5.39 -4.42
N VAL A 19 6.78 -6.48 -3.84
CA VAL A 19 7.36 -6.46 -2.49
C VAL A 19 8.54 -5.49 -2.39
N TYR A 20 9.31 -5.33 -3.46
CA TYR A 20 10.47 -4.42 -3.53
C TYR A 20 10.15 -3.11 -4.25
N LYS A 21 8.86 -2.74 -4.34
CA LYS A 21 8.40 -1.56 -5.10
C LYS A 21 9.13 -0.28 -4.68
N ASP A 22 9.27 -0.03 -3.39
CA ASP A 22 9.85 1.22 -2.90
C ASP A 22 11.37 1.30 -3.13
N GLU A 23 12.09 0.18 -3.00
CA GLU A 23 13.51 0.09 -3.30
C GLU A 23 13.76 0.25 -4.80
N LEU A 24 12.99 -0.45 -5.62
CA LEU A 24 13.11 -0.38 -7.08
C LEU A 24 12.72 1.00 -7.59
N ASN A 25 11.70 1.63 -7.03
CA ASN A 25 11.29 2.98 -7.41
C ASN A 25 12.38 4.00 -7.07
N SER A 26 13.05 3.86 -5.92
CA SER A 26 14.20 4.68 -5.55
C SER A 26 15.39 4.52 -6.49
N LEU A 27 15.54 3.35 -7.13
CA LEU A 27 16.60 3.08 -8.12
C LEU A 27 16.21 3.58 -9.53
N LEU A 28 14.94 3.41 -9.92
CA LEU A 28 14.46 3.76 -11.26
C LEU A 28 14.19 5.27 -11.42
N ALA A 29 13.74 5.92 -10.35
CA ALA A 29 13.40 7.35 -10.35
C ALA A 29 14.04 8.09 -9.16
N PRO A 30 15.38 8.03 -8.98
CA PRO A 30 16.04 8.55 -7.80
C PRO A 30 15.82 10.06 -7.59
N ASN A 31 15.71 10.82 -8.68
CA ASN A 31 15.51 12.27 -8.62
C ASN A 31 14.09 12.67 -8.19
N VAL A 32 13.13 11.76 -8.31
CA VAL A 32 11.72 11.98 -7.95
C VAL A 32 11.46 11.50 -6.53
N VAL A 33 11.90 10.30 -6.22
CA VAL A 33 11.59 9.63 -4.95
C VAL A 33 12.49 10.08 -3.81
N ASN A 34 13.74 10.47 -4.11
CA ASN A 34 14.70 10.84 -3.07
C ASN A 34 14.83 12.35 -2.93
N VAL A 35 15.07 12.77 -1.69
CA VAL A 35 15.39 14.15 -1.35
C VAL A 35 16.83 14.46 -1.75
N ASN A 36 17.06 15.60 -2.39
CA ASN A 36 18.40 16.08 -2.66
C ASN A 36 18.97 16.75 -1.40
N LEU A 37 19.59 15.95 -0.53
CA LEU A 37 20.20 16.43 0.70
C LEU A 37 21.53 17.13 0.40
N ASN A 38 21.50 18.43 0.21
CA ASN A 38 22.68 19.26 0.37
C ASN A 38 22.88 19.55 1.87
N LYS A 39 24.12 19.60 2.34
CA LYS A 39 24.47 19.77 3.77
C LYS A 39 23.78 20.98 4.45
N GLU A 40 23.31 21.95 3.68
CA GLU A 40 22.64 23.15 4.19
C GLU A 40 21.12 22.95 4.42
N ASN A 41 20.48 21.98 3.75
CA ASN A 41 19.02 21.76 3.79
C ASN A 41 18.57 20.71 4.82
N LEU A 42 19.50 20.11 5.56
CA LEU A 42 19.20 19.09 6.55
C LEU A 42 18.55 19.62 7.84
N SER A 43 18.35 20.95 7.95
CA SER A 43 18.12 21.54 9.26
C SER A 43 16.67 21.59 9.71
N LYS A 44 15.69 21.59 8.83
CA LYS A 44 14.28 21.58 9.27
C LYS A 44 13.34 21.18 8.13
N ARG A 45 12.54 20.15 8.36
CA ARG A 45 11.38 19.82 7.54
C ARG A 45 10.38 20.98 7.62
N ILE A 46 9.83 21.42 6.49
CA ILE A 46 8.77 22.43 6.45
C ILE A 46 7.50 21.87 7.13
N SER A 47 6.70 22.76 7.69
CA SER A 47 5.50 22.40 8.42
C SER A 47 4.45 21.75 7.50
N PHE A 48 3.55 20.96 8.06
CA PHE A 48 2.46 20.34 7.26
C PHE A 48 1.47 21.39 6.76
N ASP A 49 1.31 22.47 7.49
CA ASP A 49 0.48 23.61 7.08
C ASP A 49 1.09 24.31 5.87
N GLU A 50 2.40 24.55 5.88
CA GLU A 50 3.12 25.14 4.75
C GLU A 50 3.11 24.23 3.52
N GLN A 51 3.24 22.90 3.70
CA GLN A 51 3.08 21.92 2.61
C GLN A 51 1.70 22.04 1.97
N ARG A 52 0.64 22.15 2.77
CA ARG A 52 -0.74 22.33 2.29
C ARG A 52 -0.90 23.62 1.50
N GLU A 53 -0.30 24.72 1.94
CA GLU A 53 -0.34 26.01 1.24
C GLU A 53 0.39 25.96 -0.11
N ILE A 54 1.59 25.36 -0.15
CA ILE A 54 2.34 25.18 -1.39
C ILE A 54 1.52 24.39 -2.40
N ILE A 55 0.94 23.26 -1.98
CA ILE A 55 0.14 22.40 -2.85
C ILE A 55 -1.08 23.15 -3.38
N ALA A 56 -1.79 23.87 -2.51
CA ALA A 56 -2.95 24.65 -2.92
C ALA A 56 -2.60 25.76 -3.90
N SER A 57 -1.38 26.31 -3.84
CA SER A 57 -0.92 27.38 -4.73
C SER A 57 -0.35 26.85 -6.06
N GLU A 58 0.32 25.70 -6.07
CA GLU A 58 0.99 25.15 -7.25
C GLU A 58 0.13 24.18 -8.05
N LEU A 59 -0.84 23.52 -7.40
CA LEU A 59 -1.73 22.53 -8.02
C LEU A 59 -3.18 22.99 -7.94
N ASP A 60 -3.50 24.06 -8.66
CA ASP A 60 -4.88 24.53 -8.78
C ASP A 60 -5.76 23.44 -9.43
N GLY A 61 -6.92 23.22 -8.84
CA GLY A 61 -7.85 22.16 -9.27
C GLY A 61 -7.69 20.82 -8.55
N TYR A 62 -6.72 20.69 -7.64
CA TYR A 62 -6.56 19.50 -6.80
C TYR A 62 -6.84 19.80 -5.33
N GLU A 63 -7.45 18.84 -4.63
CA GLU A 63 -7.61 18.89 -3.18
C GLU A 63 -6.69 17.86 -2.52
N MET A 64 -5.93 18.31 -1.54
CA MET A 64 -5.09 17.43 -0.75
C MET A 64 -5.96 16.61 0.22
N VAL A 65 -5.86 15.29 0.16
CA VAL A 65 -6.64 14.35 0.97
C VAL A 65 -5.80 13.50 1.90
N GLY A 66 -4.48 13.55 1.79
CA GLY A 66 -3.60 12.87 2.73
C GLY A 66 -2.13 13.13 2.51
N ILE A 67 -1.36 12.95 3.57
CA ILE A 67 0.11 13.05 3.59
C ILE A 67 0.65 11.74 4.13
N ASN A 68 1.41 11.01 3.32
CA ASN A 68 2.20 9.88 3.78
C ASN A 68 3.62 10.35 4.09
N ILE A 69 3.96 10.33 5.36
CA ILE A 69 5.23 10.79 5.91
C ILE A 69 6.23 9.64 5.79
N ASP A 70 7.26 9.79 4.95
CA ASP A 70 8.29 8.74 4.90
C ASP A 70 9.17 8.80 6.16
N ALA A 71 9.35 7.64 6.80
CA ALA A 71 10.22 7.51 7.97
C ALA A 71 11.71 7.72 7.62
N ASN A 72 12.09 7.53 6.36
CA ASN A 72 13.44 7.78 5.87
C ASN A 72 13.57 9.24 5.42
N PRO A 73 14.34 10.09 6.12
CA PRO A 73 14.49 11.50 5.76
C PRO A 73 15.16 11.72 4.39
N LYS A 74 15.69 10.67 3.76
CA LYS A 74 16.25 10.73 2.41
C LYS A 74 15.19 10.52 1.31
N LYS A 75 13.97 10.20 1.68
CA LYS A 75 12.85 10.01 0.74
C LYS A 75 11.88 11.17 0.80
N CYS A 76 11.24 11.42 -0.33
CA CYS A 76 10.14 12.37 -0.44
C CYS A 76 8.87 11.82 0.19
N ASP A 77 8.05 12.72 0.73
CA ASP A 77 6.70 12.35 1.16
C ASP A 77 5.82 12.05 -0.05
N LYS A 78 4.82 11.22 0.14
CA LYS A 78 3.74 11.07 -0.84
C LYS A 78 2.52 11.85 -0.36
N ILE A 79 2.08 12.78 -1.18
CA ILE A 79 0.88 13.57 -0.90
C ILE A 79 -0.23 13.11 -1.82
N TRP A 80 -1.35 12.74 -1.23
CA TRP A 80 -2.51 12.22 -1.92
C TRP A 80 -3.45 13.36 -2.28
N LEU A 81 -3.92 13.33 -3.51
CA LEU A 81 -4.73 14.37 -4.14
C LEU A 81 -5.97 13.76 -4.79
N ILE A 82 -7.03 14.56 -4.87
CA ILE A 82 -8.18 14.28 -5.71
C ILE A 82 -8.44 15.52 -6.58
N GLU A 83 -8.68 15.30 -7.86
CA GLU A 83 -8.97 16.37 -8.81
C GLU A 83 -10.43 16.81 -8.68
N HIS A 84 -10.68 18.13 -8.60
CA HIS A 84 -12.01 18.68 -8.35
C HIS A 84 -13.02 18.36 -9.46
N ASN A 85 -12.58 18.35 -10.71
CA ASN A 85 -13.42 18.14 -11.88
C ASN A 85 -13.37 16.71 -12.43
N ASP A 86 -12.67 15.80 -11.76
CA ASP A 86 -12.59 14.42 -12.21
C ASP A 86 -13.88 13.66 -11.88
N SER A 87 -14.61 13.24 -12.93
CA SER A 87 -15.82 12.41 -12.79
C SER A 87 -15.53 11.05 -12.15
N GLN A 88 -14.32 10.53 -12.31
CA GLN A 88 -13.89 9.28 -11.73
C GLN A 88 -13.45 9.43 -10.28
N LYS A 89 -13.10 10.65 -9.86
CA LYS A 89 -12.59 10.99 -8.52
C LYS A 89 -11.48 10.04 -8.07
N GLU A 90 -10.53 9.84 -8.96
CA GLU A 90 -9.42 8.93 -8.71
C GLU A 90 -8.39 9.56 -7.80
N TRP A 91 -7.84 8.73 -6.92
CA TRP A 91 -6.74 9.15 -6.08
C TRP A 91 -5.47 9.25 -6.91
N LYS A 92 -4.91 10.46 -6.92
CA LYS A 92 -3.59 10.74 -7.47
C LYS A 92 -2.62 11.01 -6.34
N PHE A 93 -1.34 10.90 -6.59
CA PHE A 93 -0.31 11.26 -5.62
C PHE A 93 0.83 11.99 -6.30
N ILE A 94 1.51 12.82 -5.51
CA ILE A 94 2.76 13.48 -5.89
C ILE A 94 3.86 13.09 -4.91
N TYR A 95 5.09 13.17 -5.37
CA TYR A 95 6.27 13.17 -4.50
C TYR A 95 6.61 14.61 -4.12
N PHE A 96 6.74 14.84 -2.82
CA PHE A 96 6.99 16.15 -2.26
C PHE A 96 8.26 16.13 -1.39
N ASP A 97 9.22 16.98 -1.70
CA ASP A 97 10.42 17.15 -0.89
C ASP A 97 10.13 18.08 0.28
N ALA A 98 9.89 17.50 1.44
CA ALA A 98 9.54 18.24 2.67
C ALA A 98 10.68 19.10 3.25
N PHE A 99 11.88 19.05 2.68
CA PHE A 99 13.01 19.88 3.14
C PHE A 99 13.25 21.08 2.21
N SER A 100 12.97 20.94 0.92
CA SER A 100 13.10 22.04 -0.04
C SER A 100 11.77 22.69 -0.40
N GLY A 101 10.63 22.14 0.00
CA GLY A 101 9.30 22.64 -0.34
C GLY A 101 8.93 22.43 -1.81
N LYS A 102 9.54 21.47 -2.51
CA LYS A 102 9.35 21.30 -3.95
C LYS A 102 8.51 20.09 -4.28
N ILE A 103 7.56 20.25 -5.19
CA ILE A 103 6.88 19.17 -5.87
C ILE A 103 7.86 18.52 -6.84
N LYS A 104 8.01 17.18 -6.75
CA LYS A 104 9.00 16.40 -7.49
C LYS A 104 8.40 15.62 -8.66
N SER A 105 7.08 15.51 -8.73
CA SER A 105 6.38 14.80 -9.80
C SER A 105 5.07 15.49 -10.16
N GLU A 106 4.59 15.29 -11.37
CA GLU A 106 3.21 15.53 -11.72
C GLU A 106 2.29 14.62 -10.89
N PRO A 107 0.98 14.96 -10.73
CA PRO A 107 0.00 14.06 -10.11
C PRO A 107 -0.12 12.75 -10.89
N LEU A 108 0.24 11.64 -10.26
CA LEU A 108 0.22 10.30 -10.82
C LEU A 108 -0.96 9.51 -10.26
N ALA A 109 -1.73 8.86 -11.13
CA ALA A 109 -2.75 7.91 -10.69
C ALA A 109 -2.10 6.63 -10.12
N HIS A 110 -2.86 5.87 -9.33
CA HIS A 110 -2.34 4.67 -8.67
C HIS A 110 -1.91 3.57 -9.68
N ASP A 111 -2.54 3.54 -10.83
CA ASP A 111 -2.33 2.59 -11.93
C ASP A 111 -1.38 3.11 -13.01
N GLU A 112 -0.86 4.32 -12.86
CA GLU A 112 0.12 4.91 -13.79
C GLU A 112 1.56 4.48 -13.48
N GLY A 113 2.39 4.55 -14.53
CA GLY A 113 3.79 4.18 -14.47
C GLY A 113 4.03 2.66 -14.37
N PHE A 114 5.29 2.28 -14.32
CA PHE A 114 5.70 0.86 -14.30
C PHE A 114 5.06 0.06 -13.17
N PHE A 115 5.06 0.61 -11.96
CA PHE A 115 4.51 -0.07 -10.79
C PHE A 115 2.98 -0.05 -10.77
N GLY A 116 2.34 0.95 -11.37
CA GLY A 116 0.89 0.97 -11.56
C GLY A 116 0.45 -0.17 -12.47
N VAL A 117 1.08 -0.28 -13.64
CA VAL A 117 0.86 -1.38 -14.59
C VAL A 117 1.10 -2.75 -13.94
N LEU A 118 2.15 -2.88 -13.14
CA LEU A 118 2.44 -4.13 -12.44
C LEU A 118 1.41 -4.44 -11.34
N THR A 119 0.91 -3.41 -10.66
CA THR A 119 -0.16 -3.54 -9.67
C THR A 119 -1.45 -4.00 -10.34
N GLU A 120 -1.85 -3.38 -11.47
CA GLU A 120 -3.03 -3.77 -12.23
C GLU A 120 -2.92 -5.23 -12.74
N LEU A 121 -1.75 -5.62 -13.23
CA LEU A 121 -1.48 -7.01 -13.60
C LEU A 121 -1.66 -7.96 -12.40
N HIS A 122 -1.17 -7.57 -11.22
CA HIS A 122 -1.24 -8.38 -10.01
C HIS A 122 -2.67 -8.49 -9.46
N GLU A 123 -3.43 -7.40 -9.52
CA GLU A 123 -4.74 -7.31 -8.90
C GLU A 123 -5.88 -7.80 -9.80
N SER A 124 -5.76 -7.62 -11.11
CA SER A 124 -6.86 -7.85 -12.05
C SER A 124 -6.46 -8.53 -13.35
N LEU A 125 -5.17 -8.83 -13.60
CA LEU A 125 -4.67 -9.36 -14.88
C LEU A 125 -5.04 -8.47 -16.08
N PHE A 126 -5.18 -7.15 -15.87
CA PHE A 126 -5.73 -6.19 -16.85
C PHE A 126 -7.16 -6.47 -17.32
N LEU A 127 -7.92 -7.30 -16.60
CA LEU A 127 -9.27 -7.71 -16.95
C LEU A 127 -10.36 -7.06 -16.07
N GLY A 128 -9.98 -6.08 -15.24
CA GLY A 128 -10.88 -5.38 -14.34
C GLY A 128 -11.71 -6.33 -13.46
N LYS A 129 -13.03 -6.15 -13.41
CA LYS A 129 -13.92 -7.01 -12.59
C LYS A 129 -13.81 -8.50 -12.90
N SER A 130 -13.64 -8.86 -14.17
CA SER A 130 -13.47 -10.28 -14.58
C SER A 130 -12.16 -10.86 -14.06
N GLY A 131 -11.09 -10.07 -14.06
CA GLY A 131 -9.80 -10.46 -13.49
C GLY A 131 -9.87 -10.74 -11.98
N HIS A 132 -10.57 -9.91 -11.23
CA HIS A 132 -10.80 -10.14 -9.80
C HIS A 132 -11.52 -11.47 -9.55
N VAL A 133 -12.52 -11.83 -10.36
CA VAL A 133 -13.19 -13.14 -10.26
C VAL A 133 -12.23 -14.30 -10.57
N ILE A 134 -11.45 -14.19 -11.66
CA ILE A 134 -10.47 -15.20 -12.03
C ILE A 134 -9.45 -15.42 -10.91
N LEU A 135 -8.91 -14.34 -10.33
CA LEU A 135 -7.94 -14.43 -9.25
C LEU A 135 -8.55 -15.01 -7.96
N THR A 136 -9.80 -14.65 -7.65
CA THR A 136 -10.52 -15.25 -6.51
C THR A 136 -10.69 -16.76 -6.68
N LEU A 137 -11.12 -17.20 -7.85
CA LEU A 137 -11.21 -18.63 -8.17
C LEU A 137 -9.85 -19.31 -8.12
N THR A 138 -8.80 -18.66 -8.64
CA THR A 138 -7.43 -19.17 -8.59
C THR A 138 -6.96 -19.35 -7.14
N ALA A 139 -7.24 -18.39 -6.26
CA ALA A 139 -6.91 -18.50 -4.84
C ALA A 139 -7.65 -19.66 -4.16
N ILE A 140 -8.95 -19.83 -4.42
CA ILE A 140 -9.77 -20.93 -3.90
C ILE A 140 -9.19 -22.30 -4.35
N PHE A 141 -8.92 -22.45 -5.64
CA PHE A 141 -8.36 -23.69 -6.15
C PHE A 141 -6.97 -23.97 -5.60
N THR A 142 -6.11 -22.95 -5.51
CA THR A 142 -4.77 -23.07 -4.92
C THR A 142 -4.86 -23.50 -3.46
N PHE A 143 -5.78 -22.94 -2.70
CA PHE A 143 -6.03 -23.35 -1.31
C PHE A 143 -6.34 -24.86 -1.22
N PHE A 144 -7.27 -25.37 -2.02
CA PHE A 144 -7.59 -26.82 -2.01
C PHE A 144 -6.44 -27.70 -2.52
N ILE A 145 -5.66 -27.23 -3.50
CA ILE A 145 -4.46 -27.93 -3.98
C ILE A 145 -3.43 -28.02 -2.84
N CYS A 146 -3.19 -26.96 -2.10
CA CYS A 146 -2.30 -26.95 -0.95
C CYS A 146 -2.74 -27.94 0.14
N ILE A 147 -4.01 -27.93 0.51
CA ILE A 147 -4.56 -28.88 1.49
C ILE A 147 -4.41 -30.33 1.00
N SER A 148 -4.81 -30.60 -0.25
CA SER A 148 -4.71 -31.95 -0.82
C SER A 148 -3.26 -32.44 -0.91
N GLY A 149 -2.34 -31.57 -1.29
CA GLY A 149 -0.90 -31.87 -1.32
C GLY A 149 -0.38 -32.23 0.06
N PHE A 150 -0.75 -31.46 1.09
CA PHE A 150 -0.36 -31.74 2.47
C PHE A 150 -0.90 -33.08 2.98
N VAL A 151 -2.16 -33.41 2.67
CA VAL A 151 -2.79 -34.69 3.08
C VAL A 151 -2.15 -35.87 2.35
N ILE A 152 -1.92 -35.77 1.04
CA ILE A 152 -1.31 -36.83 0.24
C ILE A 152 0.12 -37.12 0.70
N TYR A 153 0.90 -36.06 0.97
CA TYR A 153 2.30 -36.19 1.35
C TYR A 153 2.54 -36.20 2.87
N ARG A 154 1.50 -36.46 3.68
CA ARG A 154 1.60 -36.46 5.16
C ARG A 154 2.71 -37.34 5.75
N LYS A 155 3.14 -38.39 5.05
CA LYS A 155 4.27 -39.24 5.46
C LYS A 155 5.63 -38.72 4.94
N PHE A 156 5.66 -37.66 4.16
CA PHE A 156 6.86 -37.12 3.57
C PHE A 156 7.84 -36.55 4.62
N TRP A 157 7.36 -36.17 5.79
CA TRP A 157 8.20 -35.72 6.91
C TRP A 157 9.36 -36.65 7.23
N LEU A 158 9.20 -37.96 7.01
CA LEU A 158 10.23 -38.97 7.23
C LEU A 158 11.34 -38.98 6.17
N THR A 159 11.10 -38.37 5.01
CA THR A 159 12.01 -38.35 3.85
C THR A 159 12.21 -36.96 3.28
N LEU A 160 11.84 -35.92 4.02
CA LEU A 160 11.77 -34.51 3.56
C LEU A 160 13.07 -34.04 2.90
N LEU A 161 14.22 -34.37 3.47
CA LEU A 161 15.53 -33.94 2.97
C LEU A 161 16.22 -34.95 2.05
N ARG A 162 15.54 -36.04 1.69
CA ARG A 162 16.11 -37.07 0.84
C ARG A 162 15.86 -36.73 -0.65
N LEU A 163 16.88 -36.13 -1.29
CA LEU A 163 16.86 -35.85 -2.72
C LEU A 163 17.52 -37.02 -3.47
N ARG A 164 16.78 -37.59 -4.42
CA ARG A 164 17.26 -38.68 -5.27
C ARG A 164 17.70 -38.13 -6.63
N VAL A 165 19.00 -38.04 -6.83
CA VAL A 165 19.59 -37.42 -8.03
C VAL A 165 19.78 -38.37 -9.22
N ASN A 166 19.39 -39.64 -9.10
CA ASN A 166 19.67 -40.69 -10.09
C ASN A 166 18.93 -40.47 -11.42
N ARG A 167 17.76 -39.79 -11.41
CA ARG A 167 16.96 -39.48 -12.61
C ARG A 167 16.32 -38.10 -12.46
N LEU A 168 16.41 -37.30 -13.52
CA LEU A 168 15.91 -35.92 -13.51
C LEU A 168 14.44 -35.83 -13.06
N ASN A 169 13.57 -36.69 -13.58
CA ASN A 169 12.14 -36.68 -13.20
C ASN A 169 11.89 -36.99 -11.71
N VAL A 170 12.72 -37.86 -11.12
CA VAL A 170 12.63 -38.19 -9.69
C VAL A 170 13.15 -37.03 -8.86
N PHE A 171 14.24 -36.42 -9.28
CA PHE A 171 14.82 -35.24 -8.64
C PHE A 171 13.86 -34.05 -8.64
N MET A 172 13.25 -33.75 -9.81
CA MET A 172 12.23 -32.69 -9.92
C MET A 172 11.01 -32.96 -9.05
N SER A 173 10.57 -34.22 -8.98
CA SER A 173 9.46 -34.61 -8.09
C SER A 173 9.82 -34.41 -6.61
N ASP A 174 11.05 -34.75 -6.21
CA ASP A 174 11.47 -34.59 -4.82
C ASP A 174 11.64 -33.11 -4.46
N ILE A 175 12.19 -32.27 -5.36
CA ILE A 175 12.26 -30.82 -5.20
C ILE A 175 10.86 -30.22 -5.10
N HIS A 176 9.94 -30.59 -6.00
CA HIS A 176 8.57 -30.11 -5.96
C HIS A 176 7.87 -30.40 -4.64
N LYS A 177 8.05 -31.59 -4.10
CA LYS A 177 7.49 -31.99 -2.79
C LYS A 177 8.10 -31.17 -1.65
N MET A 178 9.42 -31.00 -1.66
CA MET A 178 10.14 -30.25 -0.64
C MET A 178 9.70 -28.78 -0.64
N ILE A 179 9.77 -28.11 -1.79
CA ILE A 179 9.34 -26.72 -1.94
C ILE A 179 7.86 -26.60 -1.60
N GLY A 180 7.02 -27.52 -2.11
CA GLY A 180 5.58 -27.53 -1.85
C GLY A 180 5.24 -27.56 -0.37
N ILE A 181 5.88 -28.41 0.41
CA ILE A 181 5.62 -28.52 1.86
C ILE A 181 6.05 -27.24 2.59
N PHE A 182 7.24 -26.70 2.28
CA PHE A 182 7.72 -25.48 2.92
C PHE A 182 6.90 -24.23 2.51
N SER A 183 6.46 -24.15 1.26
CA SER A 183 5.66 -23.02 0.77
C SER A 183 4.18 -23.11 1.15
N THR A 184 3.63 -24.30 1.43
CA THR A 184 2.21 -24.51 1.72
C THR A 184 1.67 -23.60 2.83
N PRO A 185 2.29 -23.45 4.00
CA PRO A 185 1.78 -22.60 5.07
C PRO A 185 1.67 -21.12 4.60
N ILE A 186 2.69 -20.64 3.88
CA ILE A 186 2.74 -19.28 3.35
C ILE A 186 1.67 -19.08 2.26
N LEU A 187 1.56 -20.04 1.33
CA LEU A 187 0.55 -19.98 0.27
C LEU A 187 -0.88 -20.03 0.84
N LEU A 188 -1.13 -20.81 1.87
CA LEU A 188 -2.43 -20.84 2.54
C LEU A 188 -2.77 -19.47 3.16
N LEU A 189 -1.82 -18.82 3.83
CA LEU A 189 -2.01 -17.48 4.37
C LEU A 189 -2.28 -16.46 3.26
N ILE A 190 -1.53 -16.50 2.15
CA ILE A 190 -1.73 -15.63 1.00
C ILE A 190 -3.11 -15.87 0.37
N CYS A 191 -3.53 -17.14 0.20
CA CYS A 191 -4.85 -17.45 -0.36
C CYS A 191 -5.99 -16.94 0.54
N ILE A 192 -5.87 -17.11 1.85
CA ILE A 192 -6.88 -16.64 2.82
C ILE A 192 -6.94 -15.12 2.85
N SER A 193 -5.79 -14.45 2.95
CA SER A 193 -5.74 -12.97 2.99
C SER A 193 -6.19 -12.35 1.67
N GLY A 194 -5.76 -12.91 0.54
CA GLY A 194 -6.19 -12.46 -0.79
C GLY A 194 -7.69 -12.65 -1.02
N PHE A 195 -8.25 -13.80 -0.62
CA PHE A 195 -9.69 -14.02 -0.65
C PHE A 195 -10.43 -13.01 0.22
N TRP A 196 -9.97 -12.82 1.47
CA TRP A 196 -10.57 -11.88 2.41
C TRP A 196 -10.56 -10.44 1.86
N TRP A 197 -9.44 -10.02 1.31
CA TRP A 197 -9.31 -8.69 0.70
C TRP A 197 -10.30 -8.49 -0.46
N LYS A 198 -10.36 -9.44 -1.40
CA LYS A 198 -11.31 -9.36 -2.53
C LYS A 198 -12.76 -9.41 -2.08
N PHE A 199 -13.08 -10.19 -1.05
CA PHE A 199 -14.40 -10.26 -0.45
C PHE A 199 -14.81 -8.92 0.19
N GLN A 200 -13.88 -8.26 0.88
CA GLN A 200 -14.11 -6.92 1.44
C GLN A 200 -14.31 -5.89 0.32
N MET A 201 -13.45 -5.91 -0.71
CA MET A 201 -13.59 -5.02 -1.86
C MET A 201 -14.93 -5.18 -2.59
N ALA A 202 -15.41 -6.42 -2.74
CA ALA A 202 -16.72 -6.69 -3.36
C ALA A 202 -17.90 -6.21 -2.50
N ARG A 203 -17.72 -6.06 -1.19
CA ARG A 203 -18.75 -5.56 -0.25
C ARG A 203 -18.68 -4.06 -0.02
N MET A 204 -17.55 -3.44 -0.34
CA MET A 204 -17.43 -1.99 -0.24
C MET A 204 -18.35 -1.36 -1.29
N PRO A 205 -19.31 -0.48 -0.89
CA PRO A 205 -20.06 0.29 -1.86
C PRO A 205 -19.08 1.10 -2.72
N GLU A 206 -19.50 1.46 -3.91
CA GLU A 206 -18.71 2.35 -4.77
C GLU A 206 -18.68 3.75 -4.12
N PHE A 207 -17.75 3.94 -3.17
CA PHE A 207 -17.59 5.18 -2.40
C PHE A 207 -17.25 6.40 -3.27
N LYS A 208 -16.86 6.20 -4.52
CA LYS A 208 -16.50 7.29 -5.43
C LYS A 208 -17.61 8.36 -5.56
N ASN A 209 -18.89 7.94 -5.47
CA ASN A 209 -20.01 8.87 -5.53
C ASN A 209 -20.19 9.71 -4.26
N ASP A 210 -19.65 9.24 -3.13
CA ASP A 210 -19.75 9.91 -1.84
C ASP A 210 -18.59 10.89 -1.59
N PHE A 211 -17.62 10.95 -2.51
CA PHE A 211 -16.54 11.91 -2.40
C PHE A 211 -17.07 13.32 -2.67
N VAL A 212 -17.12 14.10 -1.63
CA VAL A 212 -17.46 15.52 -1.71
C VAL A 212 -16.17 16.30 -1.62
N ILE A 213 -15.69 16.75 -2.77
CA ILE A 213 -14.50 17.60 -2.85
C ILE A 213 -14.98 19.04 -2.85
N ASP A 214 -15.50 19.48 -1.72
CA ASP A 214 -15.86 20.88 -1.50
C ASP A 214 -14.87 21.50 -0.51
N ALA A 215 -14.46 22.73 -0.78
CA ALA A 215 -13.60 23.53 0.08
C ALA A 215 -14.10 23.66 1.54
N LYS A 216 -15.33 23.23 1.83
CA LYS A 216 -15.99 23.32 3.13
C LYS A 216 -16.07 21.98 3.89
N ILE A 217 -15.47 20.89 3.40
CA ILE A 217 -15.57 19.58 4.08
C ILE A 217 -14.96 19.61 5.47
N TYR A 218 -13.89 20.35 5.66
CA TYR A 218 -13.26 20.56 6.95
C TYR A 218 -12.77 22.01 7.10
N ASN A 219 -12.53 22.42 8.34
CA ASN A 219 -12.00 23.74 8.59
C ASN A 219 -10.53 23.81 8.20
N LYS A 220 -10.22 24.43 7.07
CA LYS A 220 -8.84 24.60 6.55
C LYS A 220 -7.95 25.51 7.42
N SER A 221 -8.53 26.23 8.39
CA SER A 221 -7.75 27.01 9.35
C SER A 221 -7.19 26.16 10.50
N LEU A 222 -7.60 24.88 10.62
CA LEU A 222 -7.00 23.95 11.57
C LEU A 222 -5.54 23.69 11.20
N SER A 223 -4.64 23.87 12.16
CA SER A 223 -3.24 23.57 11.99
C SER A 223 -3.01 22.05 12.06
N LEU A 224 -2.45 21.49 10.98
CA LEU A 224 -2.05 20.08 10.93
C LEU A 224 -0.85 19.83 11.86
N ASP A 225 0.02 20.80 11.99
CA ASP A 225 1.18 20.73 12.89
C ASP A 225 0.75 20.67 14.35
N GLU A 226 -0.24 21.46 14.76
CA GLU A 226 -0.83 21.38 16.10
C GLU A 226 -1.51 20.04 16.35
N LEU A 227 -2.24 19.48 15.37
CA LEU A 227 -2.85 18.15 15.50
C LEU A 227 -1.80 17.04 15.64
N VAL A 228 -0.70 17.13 14.91
CA VAL A 228 0.42 16.21 15.03
C VAL A 228 1.12 16.37 16.38
N ALA A 229 1.33 17.58 16.86
CA ALA A 229 1.90 17.82 18.18
C ALA A 229 0.98 17.28 19.30
N ARG A 230 -0.31 17.52 19.18
CA ARG A 230 -1.33 17.00 20.11
C ARG A 230 -1.37 15.48 20.12
N SER A 231 -1.30 14.82 18.97
CA SER A 231 -1.34 13.36 18.88
C SER A 231 -0.25 12.68 19.70
N LYS A 232 0.92 13.30 19.81
CA LYS A 232 2.04 12.82 20.65
C LYS A 232 1.77 12.97 22.15
N ASN A 233 0.93 13.93 22.52
CA ASN A 233 0.48 14.11 23.91
C ASN A 233 -0.68 13.16 24.25
N ASP A 234 -1.63 12.98 23.32
CA ASP A 234 -2.80 12.12 23.50
C ASP A 234 -2.40 10.65 23.57
N LEU A 235 -1.34 10.25 22.85
CA LEU A 235 -0.79 8.90 22.88
C LEU A 235 0.74 8.96 22.98
N ALA A 236 1.26 8.72 24.18
CA ALA A 236 2.69 8.81 24.45
C ALA A 236 3.49 7.84 23.55
N GLY A 237 4.53 8.36 22.89
CA GLY A 237 5.36 7.59 21.96
C GLY A 237 4.74 7.39 20.58
N PHE A 238 3.61 8.04 20.26
CA PHE A 238 2.99 7.97 18.95
C PHE A 238 3.85 8.68 17.89
N GLU A 239 4.12 7.97 16.80
CA GLU A 239 4.79 8.49 15.61
C GLU A 239 3.79 8.45 14.44
N PRO A 240 3.33 9.61 13.95
CA PRO A 240 2.42 9.67 12.82
C PRO A 240 3.14 9.29 11.53
N HIS A 241 2.50 8.45 10.72
CA HIS A 241 2.99 8.01 9.43
C HIS A 241 2.09 8.46 8.28
N PHE A 242 0.78 8.56 8.52
CA PHE A 242 -0.16 9.04 7.53
C PHE A 242 -1.20 9.97 8.15
N ILE A 243 -1.35 11.14 7.55
CA ILE A 243 -2.39 12.11 7.88
C ILE A 243 -3.47 11.98 6.80
N SER A 244 -4.67 11.56 7.19
CA SER A 244 -5.83 11.49 6.31
C SER A 244 -6.73 12.68 6.55
N LEU A 245 -6.97 13.46 5.53
CA LEU A 245 -7.89 14.57 5.55
C LEU A 245 -9.29 14.13 5.08
N PRO A 246 -10.35 14.79 5.52
CA PRO A 246 -11.70 14.46 5.10
C PRO A 246 -11.88 14.69 3.58
N PHE A 247 -12.36 13.67 2.90
CA PHE A 247 -12.73 13.70 1.47
C PHE A 247 -14.14 13.15 1.23
N MET A 248 -14.84 12.80 2.31
CA MET A 248 -16.23 12.35 2.30
C MET A 248 -17.03 13.08 3.35
N GLN A 249 -18.33 13.23 3.09
CA GLN A 249 -19.22 13.80 4.07
C GLN A 249 -19.24 12.94 5.35
N GLY A 250 -19.06 13.56 6.50
CA GLY A 250 -19.00 12.83 7.78
C GLY A 250 -17.61 12.26 8.16
N ALA A 251 -16.62 12.32 7.27
CA ALA A 251 -15.26 11.92 7.60
C ALA A 251 -14.59 12.95 8.54
N ASN A 252 -13.75 12.47 9.43
CA ASN A 252 -12.92 13.26 10.32
C ASN A 252 -11.44 13.20 9.91
N ILE A 253 -10.61 14.08 10.48
CA ILE A 253 -9.16 14.01 10.30
C ILE A 253 -8.65 12.79 11.08
N ARG A 254 -7.84 11.96 10.44
CA ARG A 254 -7.26 10.76 11.06
C ARG A 254 -5.74 10.78 10.93
N LEU A 255 -5.07 10.52 12.03
CA LEU A 255 -3.63 10.29 12.07
C LEU A 255 -3.40 8.80 12.28
N PHE A 256 -2.79 8.16 11.30
CA PHE A 256 -2.34 6.78 11.40
C PHE A 256 -0.86 6.78 11.76
N GLY A 257 -0.47 5.87 12.62
CA GLY A 257 0.90 5.78 13.08
C GLY A 257 1.13 4.54 13.91
N TYR A 258 2.24 4.51 14.58
CA TYR A 258 2.61 3.48 15.54
C TYR A 258 3.11 4.08 16.85
N VAL A 259 3.10 3.29 17.89
CA VAL A 259 3.71 3.68 19.17
C VAL A 259 5.08 3.00 19.25
N LYS A 260 6.13 3.77 19.61
CA LYS A 260 7.47 3.21 19.82
C LYS A 260 7.43 2.10 20.87
N ASP A 261 8.30 1.11 20.70
CA ASP A 261 8.47 -0.01 21.62
C ASP A 261 7.29 -1.00 21.70
N GLN A 262 6.36 -0.99 20.75
CA GLN A 262 5.35 -2.01 20.61
C GLN A 262 5.90 -3.28 19.93
N ASN A 263 5.17 -4.40 20.09
CA ASN A 263 5.53 -5.70 19.54
C ASN A 263 5.78 -5.65 18.02
N PHE A 264 6.61 -6.54 17.51
CA PHE A 264 6.94 -6.70 16.09
C PHE A 264 5.74 -6.92 15.15
N LEU A 265 4.56 -7.20 15.71
CA LEU A 265 3.30 -7.33 14.95
C LEU A 265 2.65 -5.98 14.64
N HIS A 266 3.12 -4.87 15.24
CA HIS A 266 2.63 -3.54 14.97
C HIS A 266 3.37 -2.94 13.79
N ASN A 267 2.61 -2.37 12.87
CA ASN A 267 3.13 -1.66 11.70
C ASN A 267 2.84 -0.15 11.80
N GLU A 268 3.24 0.58 10.80
CA GLU A 268 3.09 2.03 10.67
C GLU A 268 1.65 2.54 10.72
N TYR A 269 0.65 1.64 10.66
CA TYR A 269 -0.79 1.96 10.67
C TYR A 269 -1.53 1.32 11.85
N SER A 270 -0.81 0.80 12.84
CA SER A 270 -1.41 0.03 13.94
C SER A 270 -2.23 0.87 14.92
N SER A 271 -1.97 2.16 15.00
CA SER A 271 -2.68 3.10 15.88
C SER A 271 -3.35 4.18 15.05
N ILE A 272 -4.60 4.52 15.39
CA ILE A 272 -5.39 5.53 14.69
C ILE A 272 -5.92 6.52 15.72
N LEU A 273 -5.56 7.79 15.57
CA LEU A 273 -6.15 8.90 16.29
C LEU A 273 -7.10 9.66 15.38
N THR A 274 -8.27 10.01 15.88
CA THR A 274 -9.30 10.70 15.09
C THR A 274 -9.63 12.03 15.75
N TYR A 275 -9.56 13.10 14.95
CA TYR A 275 -9.85 14.47 15.38
C TYR A 275 -11.03 15.03 14.62
N ASP A 276 -11.83 15.84 15.30
CA ASP A 276 -12.97 16.50 14.68
C ASP A 276 -12.49 17.43 13.55
N LYS A 277 -13.24 17.43 12.44
CA LYS A 277 -12.94 18.23 11.24
C LYS A 277 -13.29 19.71 11.38
N ILE A 278 -14.04 20.09 12.40
CA ILE A 278 -14.53 21.46 12.61
C ILE A 278 -13.82 22.12 13.79
N ALA A 279 -13.64 21.35 14.86
CA ALA A 279 -12.97 21.80 16.06
C ALA A 279 -11.83 20.84 16.41
N ALA A 280 -10.69 21.37 16.81
CA ALA A 280 -9.54 20.57 17.24
C ALA A 280 -9.77 19.89 18.62
N ASN A 281 -10.96 19.37 18.85
CA ASN A 281 -11.35 18.74 20.12
C ASN A 281 -11.14 17.22 20.08
#